data_5a620eef91772cdca2964c52237222cb
#
_entry.id   5a620eef91772cdca2964c52237222cb
#
_cell.length_a   1.000
_cell.length_b   1.000
_cell.length_c   1.000
_cell.angle_alpha   90.00
_cell.angle_beta   90.00
_cell.angle_gamma   90.00
#
_symmetry.space_group_name_H-M   'P 1'
#
loop_
_entity.id
_entity.type
_entity.pdbx_description
1 polymer ?
#
loop_
_entity_poly.entity_id
_entity_poly.type
_entity_poly.pdbx_seq_one_letter_code
_entity_poly.pdbx_strand_id
1 'polypeptide(L)'
;MSEALQDKTIVVIGGSTGIGFAVAKKAVEAGGKVVIGARDPARLEQAAITLGERSTALEVDTSDIQSLATFFRTIGAFDHLFVPAATYTVVGLDSDDIEAIESPFRSKFWGQYWAVKQAVPHLDKAGSITLMAGAASARPIKGGAVYAACNSAIEGLGRGLAIDLAPIRVNTISPGTIDGHLWRNRPQEIREMAYEHYRQNSLVGRPGTESEIADTVLYLMGNKFVTGSNLYPDGGYALR
;
A
#
# COMPACT_ATOMS: atom_id res chain seq x y z
N MET A 1 -16.33 4.94 12.15
CA MET A 1 -14.98 5.07 11.54
C MET A 1 -14.58 6.54 11.33
N SER A 2 -15.51 7.44 11.00
CA SER A 2 -15.18 8.88 10.79
C SER A 2 -14.54 9.56 12.00
N GLU A 3 -15.04 9.34 13.22
CA GLU A 3 -14.50 9.96 14.44
C GLU A 3 -13.06 9.53 14.78
N ALA A 4 -12.65 8.32 14.40
CA ALA A 4 -11.33 7.80 14.73
C ALA A 4 -10.17 8.48 13.97
N LEU A 5 -10.46 9.09 12.82
CA LEU A 5 -9.48 9.78 11.96
C LEU A 5 -9.65 11.31 11.98
N GLN A 6 -10.64 11.83 12.72
CA GLN A 6 -10.88 13.26 12.81
C GLN A 6 -9.62 13.99 13.32
N ASP A 7 -9.15 14.97 12.54
CA ASP A 7 -7.95 15.78 12.75
C ASP A 7 -6.63 15.00 12.88
N LYS A 8 -6.62 13.68 12.56
CA LYS A 8 -5.41 12.87 12.47
C LYS A 8 -4.64 13.20 11.19
N THR A 9 -3.32 13.15 11.27
CA THR A 9 -2.44 13.30 10.10
C THR A 9 -2.07 11.93 9.56
N ILE A 10 -2.46 11.67 8.31
CA ILE A 10 -2.25 10.40 7.62
C ILE A 10 -1.25 10.62 6.48
N VAL A 11 -0.16 9.87 6.48
CA VAL A 11 0.85 9.90 5.42
C VAL A 11 0.63 8.72 4.48
N VAL A 12 0.51 8.99 3.18
CA VAL A 12 0.32 7.96 2.14
C VAL A 12 1.40 8.09 1.08
N ILE A 13 2.41 7.20 1.10
CA ILE A 13 3.44 7.15 0.06
C ILE A 13 2.95 6.27 -1.09
N GLY A 14 2.73 6.86 -2.25
CA GLY A 14 1.97 6.31 -3.37
C GLY A 14 0.52 6.81 -3.38
N GLY A 15 0.28 8.00 -2.80
CA GLY A 15 -1.03 8.59 -2.63
C GLY A 15 -1.59 9.35 -3.84
N SER A 16 -0.84 9.47 -4.95
CA SER A 16 -1.29 10.23 -6.13
C SER A 16 -2.21 9.45 -7.07
N THR A 17 -2.27 8.11 -6.96
CA THR A 17 -3.10 7.26 -7.83
C THR A 17 -3.56 5.99 -7.11
N GLY A 18 -4.52 5.30 -7.69
CA GLY A 18 -4.89 3.93 -7.31
C GLY A 18 -5.37 3.80 -5.87
N ILE A 19 -5.00 2.70 -5.23
CA ILE A 19 -5.37 2.39 -3.84
C ILE A 19 -4.91 3.51 -2.89
N GLY A 20 -3.69 4.03 -3.07
CA GLY A 20 -3.18 5.11 -2.23
C GLY A 20 -4.03 6.36 -2.30
N PHE A 21 -4.43 6.77 -3.50
CA PHE A 21 -5.33 7.91 -3.68
C PHE A 21 -6.72 7.67 -3.08
N ALA A 22 -7.26 6.45 -3.23
CA ALA A 22 -8.55 6.09 -2.62
C ALA A 22 -8.50 6.15 -1.09
N VAL A 23 -7.38 5.70 -0.48
CA VAL A 23 -7.15 5.84 0.98
C VAL A 23 -7.07 7.32 1.37
N ALA A 24 -6.28 8.12 0.65
CA ALA A 24 -6.14 9.55 0.92
C ALA A 24 -7.49 10.27 0.86
N LYS A 25 -8.30 9.99 -0.17
CA LYS A 25 -9.63 10.56 -0.36
C LYS A 25 -10.57 10.22 0.80
N LYS A 26 -10.69 8.95 1.16
CA LYS A 26 -11.53 8.52 2.28
C LYS A 26 -11.04 9.05 3.63
N ALA A 27 -9.73 9.20 3.82
CA ALA A 27 -9.18 9.79 5.02
C ALA A 27 -9.56 11.28 5.17
N VAL A 28 -9.53 12.05 4.06
CA VAL A 28 -10.02 13.43 4.03
C VAL A 28 -11.53 13.48 4.30
N GLU A 29 -12.31 12.61 3.66
CA GLU A 29 -13.78 12.51 3.90
C GLU A 29 -14.10 12.15 5.36
N ALA A 30 -13.22 11.42 6.04
CA ALA A 30 -13.32 11.10 7.47
C ALA A 30 -12.78 12.22 8.39
N GLY A 31 -12.47 13.41 7.87
CA GLY A 31 -11.99 14.56 8.62
C GLY A 31 -10.50 14.55 8.93
N GLY A 32 -9.72 13.64 8.36
CA GLY A 32 -8.27 13.59 8.49
C GLY A 32 -7.55 14.66 7.68
N LYS A 33 -6.30 14.94 8.04
CA LYS A 33 -5.33 15.70 7.25
C LYS A 33 -4.44 14.67 6.54
N VAL A 34 -4.20 14.84 5.24
CA VAL A 34 -3.47 13.84 4.48
C VAL A 34 -2.22 14.44 3.85
N VAL A 35 -1.08 13.77 4.00
CA VAL A 35 0.12 14.06 3.24
C VAL A 35 0.31 12.94 2.21
N ILE A 36 0.21 13.26 0.93
CA ILE A 36 0.47 12.33 -0.15
C ILE A 36 1.89 12.47 -0.69
N GLY A 37 2.58 11.34 -0.82
CA GLY A 37 3.92 11.28 -1.39
C GLY A 37 3.95 10.46 -2.68
N ALA A 38 4.67 10.92 -3.71
CA ALA A 38 4.96 10.18 -4.94
C ALA A 38 6.11 10.82 -5.69
N ARG A 39 6.58 10.18 -6.79
CA ARG A 39 7.71 10.66 -7.61
C ARG A 39 7.30 11.67 -8.70
N ASP A 40 6.06 11.66 -9.12
CA ASP A 40 5.56 12.46 -10.25
C ASP A 40 4.90 13.74 -9.71
N PRO A 41 5.54 14.93 -9.85
CA PRO A 41 5.00 16.18 -9.33
C PRO A 41 3.66 16.58 -9.95
N ALA A 42 3.48 16.33 -11.24
CA ALA A 42 2.24 16.70 -11.93
C ALA A 42 1.05 15.88 -11.43
N ARG A 43 1.24 14.58 -11.22
CA ARG A 43 0.21 13.71 -10.61
C ARG A 43 -0.06 14.05 -9.16
N LEU A 44 0.97 14.43 -8.41
CA LEU A 44 0.82 14.88 -7.02
C LEU A 44 -0.02 16.15 -6.94
N GLU A 45 0.26 17.13 -7.77
CA GLU A 45 -0.49 18.39 -7.83
C GLU A 45 -1.96 18.13 -8.17
N GLN A 46 -2.23 17.34 -9.21
CA GLN A 46 -3.60 16.99 -9.59
C GLN A 46 -4.35 16.23 -8.50
N ALA A 47 -3.67 15.34 -7.79
CA ALA A 47 -4.24 14.61 -6.67
C ALA A 47 -4.55 15.55 -5.50
N ALA A 48 -3.65 16.49 -5.15
CA ALA A 48 -3.87 17.46 -4.09
C ALA A 48 -5.05 18.39 -4.39
N ILE A 49 -5.16 18.88 -5.63
CA ILE A 49 -6.31 19.68 -6.07
C ILE A 49 -7.64 18.91 -5.84
N THR A 50 -7.65 17.62 -6.19
CA THR A 50 -8.85 16.78 -6.04
C THR A 50 -9.19 16.49 -4.57
N LEU A 51 -8.17 16.34 -3.71
CA LEU A 51 -8.33 16.08 -2.28
C LEU A 51 -8.71 17.34 -1.48
N GLY A 52 -8.39 18.54 -1.99
CA GLY A 52 -8.72 19.80 -1.38
C GLY A 52 -7.80 20.21 -0.23
N GLU A 53 -8.25 21.21 0.54
CA GLU A 53 -7.45 21.95 1.54
C GLU A 53 -6.88 21.08 2.70
N ARG A 54 -7.46 19.92 2.96
CA ARG A 54 -6.96 18.99 3.99
C ARG A 54 -5.84 18.07 3.48
N SER A 55 -5.28 18.36 2.30
CA SER A 55 -4.19 17.58 1.73
C SER A 55 -2.94 18.42 1.49
N THR A 56 -1.79 17.78 1.60
CA THR A 56 -0.47 18.30 1.21
C THR A 56 0.20 17.28 0.30
N ALA A 57 0.82 17.73 -0.77
CA ALA A 57 1.55 16.90 -1.70
C ALA A 57 3.05 17.18 -1.60
N LEU A 58 3.85 16.13 -1.44
CA LEU A 58 5.29 16.22 -1.35
C LEU A 58 5.95 15.14 -2.22
N GLU A 59 7.00 15.51 -2.95
CA GLU A 59 7.75 14.55 -3.73
C GLU A 59 8.56 13.61 -2.83
N VAL A 60 8.55 12.30 -3.17
CA VAL A 60 9.35 11.28 -2.50
C VAL A 60 9.64 10.09 -3.41
N ASP A 61 10.86 9.60 -3.38
CA ASP A 61 11.28 8.35 -3.99
C ASP A 61 11.60 7.32 -2.90
N THR A 62 10.88 6.21 -2.86
CA THR A 62 11.10 5.12 -1.90
C THR A 62 12.38 4.33 -2.15
N SER A 63 13.02 4.48 -3.30
CA SER A 63 14.33 3.90 -3.62
C SER A 63 15.51 4.74 -3.11
N ASP A 64 15.25 5.99 -2.72
CA ASP A 64 16.25 6.93 -2.19
C ASP A 64 15.99 7.21 -0.70
N ILE A 65 16.90 6.72 0.14
CA ILE A 65 16.83 6.89 1.60
C ILE A 65 16.90 8.37 2.00
N GLN A 66 17.66 9.21 1.27
CA GLN A 66 17.77 10.63 1.56
C GLN A 66 16.49 11.38 1.19
N SER A 67 15.83 10.99 0.09
CA SER A 67 14.51 11.48 -0.28
C SER A 67 13.50 11.18 0.83
N LEU A 68 13.46 9.94 1.32
CA LEU A 68 12.59 9.53 2.44
C LEU A 68 12.90 10.32 3.72
N ALA A 69 14.17 10.47 4.09
CA ALA A 69 14.57 11.22 5.29
C ALA A 69 14.14 12.70 5.20
N THR A 70 14.29 13.32 4.04
CA THR A 70 13.87 14.70 3.80
C THR A 70 12.33 14.82 3.85
N PHE A 71 11.64 13.89 3.21
CA PHE A 71 10.16 13.84 3.20
C PHE A 71 9.59 13.81 4.62
N PHE A 72 10.02 12.89 5.48
CA PHE A 72 9.48 12.77 6.84
C PHE A 72 9.90 13.93 7.75
N ARG A 73 11.11 14.49 7.57
CA ARG A 73 11.54 15.68 8.29
C ARG A 73 10.67 16.90 7.93
N THR A 74 10.27 17.03 6.67
CA THR A 74 9.39 18.12 6.21
C THR A 74 7.98 17.99 6.77
N ILE A 75 7.46 16.76 6.87
CA ILE A 75 6.13 16.50 7.45
C ILE A 75 6.11 16.80 8.96
N GLY A 76 7.17 16.42 9.68
CA GLY A 76 7.17 16.43 11.14
C GLY A 76 6.30 15.33 11.74
N ALA A 77 5.59 15.62 12.83
CA ALA A 77 4.79 14.62 13.54
C ALA A 77 3.50 14.24 12.78
N PHE A 78 3.16 12.94 12.79
CA PHE A 78 1.95 12.41 12.16
C PHE A 78 1.45 11.13 12.88
N ASP A 79 0.20 10.69 12.57
CA ASP A 79 -0.46 9.62 13.30
C ASP A 79 -0.46 8.26 12.57
N HIS A 80 -0.61 8.25 11.24
CA HIS A 80 -0.75 7.00 10.48
C HIS A 80 0.07 7.02 9.20
N LEU A 81 0.68 5.87 8.89
CA LEU A 81 1.44 5.63 7.66
C LEU A 81 0.81 4.51 6.83
N PHE A 82 0.66 4.75 5.54
CA PHE A 82 0.34 3.72 4.54
C PHE A 82 1.32 3.80 3.37
N VAL A 83 1.94 2.67 2.99
CA VAL A 83 2.98 2.63 1.94
C VAL A 83 2.61 1.66 0.83
N PRO A 84 1.65 2.01 -0.07
CA PRO A 84 1.33 1.20 -1.25
C PRO A 84 2.30 1.39 -2.43
N ALA A 85 3.21 2.37 -2.37
CA ALA A 85 4.11 2.68 -3.48
C ALA A 85 4.98 1.48 -3.86
N ALA A 86 4.90 1.08 -5.12
CA ALA A 86 5.76 0.05 -5.69
C ALA A 86 5.78 0.13 -7.22
N THR A 87 6.95 -0.12 -7.80
CA THR A 87 7.14 -0.28 -9.24
C THR A 87 7.94 -1.56 -9.47
N TYR A 88 7.33 -2.56 -10.06
CA TYR A 88 7.97 -3.87 -10.27
C TYR A 88 7.43 -4.57 -11.52
N THR A 89 8.22 -5.49 -12.02
CA THR A 89 7.85 -6.41 -13.09
C THR A 89 7.74 -7.82 -12.52
N VAL A 90 6.75 -8.59 -12.98
CA VAL A 90 6.61 -10.01 -12.63
C VAL A 90 7.09 -10.82 -13.83
N VAL A 91 8.11 -11.63 -13.62
CA VAL A 91 8.71 -12.51 -14.64
C VAL A 91 8.82 -13.93 -14.14
N GLY A 92 8.78 -14.89 -15.07
CA GLY A 92 8.95 -16.31 -14.79
C GLY A 92 10.41 -16.72 -14.55
N LEU A 93 10.59 -18.01 -14.21
CA LEU A 93 11.90 -18.58 -13.96
C LEU A 93 12.79 -18.69 -15.24
N ASP A 94 12.17 -18.54 -16.40
CA ASP A 94 12.79 -18.53 -17.72
C ASP A 94 13.35 -17.16 -18.13
N SER A 95 13.17 -16.13 -17.30
CA SER A 95 13.73 -14.80 -17.56
C SER A 95 15.18 -14.70 -17.11
N ASP A 96 16.04 -14.13 -17.96
CA ASP A 96 17.42 -13.76 -17.64
C ASP A 96 17.57 -12.27 -17.24
N ASP A 97 16.47 -11.51 -17.20
CA ASP A 97 16.47 -10.12 -16.80
C ASP A 97 16.55 -9.99 -15.27
N ILE A 98 17.78 -9.86 -14.76
CA ILE A 98 18.07 -9.74 -13.33
C ILE A 98 17.36 -8.54 -12.72
N GLU A 99 17.27 -7.42 -13.43
CA GLU A 99 16.62 -6.22 -12.92
C GLU A 99 15.12 -6.43 -12.72
N ALA A 100 14.46 -7.07 -13.68
CA ALA A 100 13.05 -7.44 -13.57
C ALA A 100 12.82 -8.47 -12.45
N ILE A 101 13.68 -9.51 -12.34
CA ILE A 101 13.62 -10.54 -11.29
C ILE A 101 13.70 -9.92 -9.88
N GLU A 102 14.65 -9.01 -9.64
CA GLU A 102 14.86 -8.38 -8.34
C GLU A 102 13.87 -7.24 -8.03
N SER A 103 13.21 -6.70 -9.05
CA SER A 103 12.39 -5.49 -8.92
C SER A 103 11.31 -5.55 -7.83
N PRO A 104 10.63 -6.70 -7.55
CA PRO A 104 9.67 -6.80 -6.45
C PRO A 104 10.32 -6.54 -5.09
N PHE A 105 11.48 -7.13 -4.82
CA PHE A 105 12.18 -6.91 -3.56
C PHE A 105 12.74 -5.50 -3.47
N ARG A 106 13.39 -5.02 -4.53
CA ARG A 106 14.02 -3.70 -4.56
C ARG A 106 13.00 -2.59 -4.33
N SER A 107 11.90 -2.62 -5.03
CA SER A 107 10.89 -1.55 -4.96
C SER A 107 9.89 -1.77 -3.83
N LYS A 108 9.27 -2.96 -3.76
CA LYS A 108 8.13 -3.18 -2.89
C LYS A 108 8.54 -3.52 -1.46
N PHE A 109 9.51 -4.43 -1.27
CA PHE A 109 9.96 -4.81 0.06
C PHE A 109 10.85 -3.73 0.70
N TRP A 110 11.97 -3.42 0.05
CA TRP A 110 12.92 -2.44 0.59
C TRP A 110 12.35 -1.03 0.62
N GLY A 111 11.52 -0.65 -0.37
CA GLY A 111 10.83 0.64 -0.37
C GLY A 111 9.95 0.83 0.87
N GLN A 112 9.17 -0.18 1.27
CA GLN A 112 8.36 -0.13 2.48
C GLN A 112 9.22 -0.17 3.75
N TYR A 113 10.25 -1.01 3.80
CA TYR A 113 11.15 -1.07 4.95
C TYR A 113 11.82 0.28 5.23
N TRP A 114 12.43 0.89 4.21
CA TRP A 114 13.11 2.18 4.36
C TRP A 114 12.15 3.32 4.68
N ALA A 115 10.95 3.30 4.09
CA ALA A 115 9.90 4.27 4.43
C ALA A 115 9.53 4.18 5.92
N VAL A 116 9.28 2.97 6.44
CA VAL A 116 8.99 2.76 7.87
C VAL A 116 10.16 3.23 8.74
N LYS A 117 11.39 2.84 8.40
CA LYS A 117 12.59 3.23 9.18
C LYS A 117 12.74 4.74 9.31
N GLN A 118 12.50 5.49 8.24
CA GLN A 118 12.57 6.96 8.26
C GLN A 118 11.34 7.60 8.91
N ALA A 119 10.19 6.94 8.89
CA ALA A 119 8.93 7.42 9.46
C ALA A 119 8.88 7.36 11.00
N VAL A 120 9.43 6.29 11.59
CA VAL A 120 9.31 5.99 13.04
C VAL A 120 9.69 7.14 13.96
N PRO A 121 10.76 7.94 13.73
CA PRO A 121 11.09 9.08 14.59
C PRO A 121 10.02 10.18 14.63
N HIS A 122 9.10 10.20 13.65
CA HIS A 122 8.07 11.22 13.47
C HIS A 122 6.66 10.70 13.78
N LEU A 123 6.50 9.39 13.93
CA LEU A 123 5.21 8.73 14.10
C LEU A 123 4.75 8.77 15.57
N ASP A 124 3.50 9.18 15.79
CA ASP A 124 2.89 9.14 17.12
C ASP A 124 2.85 7.71 17.65
N LYS A 125 3.16 7.53 18.95
CA LYS A 125 3.21 6.20 19.58
C LYS A 125 1.86 5.50 19.67
N ALA A 126 0.76 6.23 19.65
CA ALA A 126 -0.59 5.68 19.56
C ALA A 126 -1.04 5.46 18.09
N GLY A 127 -0.17 5.77 17.14
CA GLY A 127 -0.40 5.70 15.71
C GLY A 127 -0.37 4.28 15.13
N SER A 128 -0.34 4.22 13.81
CA SER A 128 -0.24 2.93 13.10
C SER A 128 0.47 3.00 11.76
N ILE A 129 1.01 1.86 11.35
CA ILE A 129 1.58 1.60 10.04
C ILE A 129 0.75 0.50 9.36
N THR A 130 0.41 0.73 8.10
CA THR A 130 -0.17 -0.32 7.26
C THR A 130 0.76 -0.57 6.06
N LEU A 131 1.24 -1.81 5.93
CA LEU A 131 2.02 -2.28 4.80
C LEU A 131 1.11 -2.91 3.74
N MET A 132 1.57 -2.94 2.49
CA MET A 132 0.83 -3.56 1.40
C MET A 132 1.62 -4.71 0.75
N ALA A 133 1.17 -5.92 1.00
CA ALA A 133 1.61 -7.15 0.32
C ALA A 133 0.71 -7.46 -0.90
N GLY A 134 0.20 -8.66 -1.03
CA GLY A 134 -0.75 -9.08 -2.05
C GLY A 134 -1.11 -10.54 -1.89
N ALA A 135 -2.30 -10.95 -2.29
CA ALA A 135 -2.84 -12.31 -2.15
C ALA A 135 -1.97 -13.41 -2.82
N ALA A 136 -1.03 -13.02 -3.68
CA ALA A 136 -0.03 -13.92 -4.24
C ALA A 136 0.90 -14.53 -3.18
N SER A 137 0.98 -14.00 -1.96
CA SER A 137 1.66 -14.61 -0.82
C SER A 137 1.04 -15.94 -0.42
N ALA A 138 -0.29 -16.01 -0.38
CA ALA A 138 -1.05 -17.21 0.00
C ALA A 138 -1.40 -18.10 -1.21
N ARG A 139 -1.70 -17.50 -2.35
CA ARG A 139 -1.99 -18.23 -3.60
C ARG A 139 -1.15 -17.68 -4.74
N PRO A 140 0.07 -18.24 -4.94
CA PRO A 140 0.98 -17.82 -6.00
C PRO A 140 0.39 -17.98 -7.39
N ILE A 141 0.76 -17.07 -8.29
CA ILE A 141 0.44 -17.18 -9.71
C ILE A 141 1.58 -17.87 -10.48
N LYS A 142 1.25 -18.58 -11.55
CA LYS A 142 2.26 -19.18 -12.44
C LYS A 142 3.19 -18.07 -12.98
N GLY A 143 4.50 -18.30 -12.95
CA GLY A 143 5.51 -17.33 -13.37
C GLY A 143 5.74 -16.18 -12.37
N GLY A 144 5.19 -16.24 -11.17
CA GLY A 144 5.30 -15.19 -10.16
C GLY A 144 6.00 -15.60 -8.87
N ALA A 145 6.94 -16.56 -8.91
CA ALA A 145 7.56 -17.09 -7.68
C ALA A 145 8.26 -16.02 -6.84
N VAL A 146 9.08 -15.16 -7.44
CA VAL A 146 9.77 -14.07 -6.74
C VAL A 146 8.77 -13.03 -6.20
N TYR A 147 7.72 -12.74 -6.97
CA TYR A 147 6.66 -11.84 -6.54
C TYR A 147 5.87 -12.40 -5.35
N ALA A 148 5.56 -13.70 -5.34
CA ALA A 148 4.93 -14.38 -4.21
C ALA A 148 5.82 -14.33 -2.97
N ALA A 149 7.10 -14.67 -3.11
CA ALA A 149 8.08 -14.59 -2.03
C ALA A 149 8.20 -13.18 -1.45
N CYS A 150 8.24 -12.15 -2.30
CA CYS A 150 8.26 -10.76 -1.85
C CYS A 150 7.02 -10.37 -1.02
N ASN A 151 5.82 -10.77 -1.46
CA ASN A 151 4.60 -10.51 -0.69
C ASN A 151 4.61 -11.23 0.66
N SER A 152 5.04 -12.49 0.71
CA SER A 152 5.19 -13.25 1.97
C SER A 152 6.23 -12.61 2.90
N ALA A 153 7.32 -12.08 2.34
CA ALA A 153 8.34 -11.35 3.11
C ALA A 153 7.78 -10.08 3.75
N ILE A 154 6.92 -9.33 3.05
CA ILE A 154 6.25 -8.13 3.59
C ILE A 154 5.29 -8.51 4.74
N GLU A 155 4.57 -9.62 4.64
CA GLU A 155 3.74 -10.12 5.75
C GLU A 155 4.58 -10.47 6.97
N GLY A 156 5.73 -11.12 6.76
CA GLY A 156 6.71 -11.39 7.81
C GLY A 156 7.28 -10.12 8.43
N LEU A 157 7.62 -9.14 7.60
CA LEU A 157 8.10 -7.82 8.03
C LEU A 157 7.05 -7.11 8.91
N GLY A 158 5.77 -7.13 8.52
CA GLY A 158 4.69 -6.52 9.30
C GLY A 158 4.56 -7.11 10.70
N ARG A 159 4.69 -8.44 10.83
CA ARG A 159 4.68 -9.11 12.14
C ARG A 159 5.91 -8.74 12.98
N GLY A 160 7.10 -8.72 12.40
CA GLY A 160 8.33 -8.32 13.09
C GLY A 160 8.26 -6.88 13.59
N LEU A 161 7.87 -5.95 12.71
CA LEU A 161 7.74 -4.54 13.07
C LEU A 161 6.67 -4.28 14.14
N ALA A 162 5.61 -5.07 14.20
CA ALA A 162 4.60 -4.95 15.25
C ALA A 162 5.19 -5.24 16.65
N ILE A 163 6.17 -6.13 16.73
CA ILE A 163 6.90 -6.43 17.96
C ILE A 163 7.91 -5.32 18.26
N ASP A 164 8.72 -4.95 17.28
CA ASP A 164 9.84 -4.02 17.43
C ASP A 164 9.39 -2.60 17.76
N LEU A 165 8.23 -2.19 17.24
CA LEU A 165 7.74 -0.80 17.32
C LEU A 165 6.63 -0.60 18.38
N ALA A 166 6.27 -1.64 19.16
CA ALA A 166 5.24 -1.47 20.17
C ALA A 166 5.49 -0.23 21.06
N PRO A 167 4.47 0.59 21.37
CA PRO A 167 3.04 0.39 21.17
C PRO A 167 2.48 0.84 19.80
N ILE A 168 3.30 1.29 18.84
CA ILE A 168 2.87 1.60 17.48
C ILE A 168 2.31 0.31 16.86
N ARG A 169 1.11 0.37 16.32
CA ARG A 169 0.48 -0.79 15.67
C ARG A 169 0.98 -0.93 14.24
N VAL A 170 1.34 -2.15 13.86
CA VAL A 170 1.73 -2.45 12.47
C VAL A 170 0.89 -3.59 11.94
N ASN A 171 0.24 -3.39 10.80
CA ASN A 171 -0.56 -4.39 10.12
C ASN A 171 -0.20 -4.45 8.63
N THR A 172 -0.55 -5.53 7.97
CA THR A 172 -0.37 -5.71 6.54
C THR A 172 -1.71 -5.99 5.88
N ILE A 173 -1.89 -5.50 4.68
CA ILE A 173 -2.99 -5.92 3.80
C ILE A 173 -2.43 -6.69 2.61
N SER A 174 -3.12 -7.74 2.18
CA SER A 174 -2.79 -8.58 1.02
C SER A 174 -3.95 -8.59 0.02
N PRO A 175 -4.13 -7.50 -0.77
CA PRO A 175 -5.23 -7.41 -1.73
C PRO A 175 -5.15 -8.47 -2.82
N GLY A 176 -6.32 -8.85 -3.35
CA GLY A 176 -6.44 -9.59 -4.58
C GLY A 176 -6.28 -8.73 -5.84
N THR A 177 -6.86 -9.17 -6.94
CA THR A 177 -6.95 -8.36 -8.16
C THR A 177 -7.98 -7.24 -7.96
N ILE A 178 -7.54 -6.00 -8.17
CA ILE A 178 -8.35 -4.80 -7.95
C ILE A 178 -8.59 -4.08 -9.27
N ASP A 179 -9.84 -3.86 -9.63
CA ASP A 179 -10.19 -2.99 -10.76
C ASP A 179 -9.85 -1.54 -10.40
N GLY A 180 -8.66 -1.13 -10.78
CA GLY A 180 -8.10 0.16 -10.44
C GLY A 180 -6.97 0.59 -11.38
N HIS A 181 -6.29 1.67 -11.00
CA HIS A 181 -5.26 2.34 -11.79
C HIS A 181 -4.21 1.39 -12.37
N LEU A 182 -3.73 0.42 -11.56
CA LEU A 182 -2.70 -0.53 -12.01
C LEU A 182 -3.14 -1.35 -13.23
N TRP A 183 -4.35 -1.89 -13.19
CA TRP A 183 -4.88 -2.73 -14.26
C TRP A 183 -5.45 -1.92 -15.42
N ARG A 184 -6.03 -0.74 -15.16
CA ARG A 184 -6.58 0.15 -16.19
C ARG A 184 -5.51 0.71 -17.12
N ASN A 185 -4.24 0.78 -16.65
CA ASN A 185 -3.09 1.19 -17.46
C ASN A 185 -2.41 0.04 -18.23
N ARG A 186 -2.93 -1.20 -18.11
CA ARG A 186 -2.46 -2.34 -18.90
C ARG A 186 -3.26 -2.49 -20.19
N PRO A 187 -2.71 -3.15 -21.23
CA PRO A 187 -3.47 -3.49 -22.42
C PRO A 187 -4.80 -4.16 -22.04
N GLN A 188 -5.87 -3.80 -22.74
CA GLN A 188 -7.21 -4.27 -22.41
C GLN A 188 -7.32 -5.79 -22.35
N GLU A 189 -6.71 -6.48 -23.30
CA GLU A 189 -6.72 -7.94 -23.38
C GLU A 189 -6.12 -8.59 -22.10
N ILE A 190 -4.95 -8.10 -21.65
CA ILE A 190 -4.28 -8.58 -20.44
C ILE A 190 -5.14 -8.32 -19.20
N ARG A 191 -5.75 -7.13 -19.13
CA ARG A 191 -6.65 -6.76 -18.04
C ARG A 191 -7.88 -7.67 -17.98
N GLU A 192 -8.55 -7.88 -19.12
CA GLU A 192 -9.75 -8.73 -19.17
C GLU A 192 -9.44 -10.19 -18.83
N MET A 193 -8.32 -10.73 -19.28
CA MET A 193 -7.86 -12.07 -18.90
C MET A 193 -7.66 -12.18 -17.38
N ALA A 194 -7.03 -11.20 -16.75
CA ALA A 194 -6.83 -11.20 -15.31
C ALA A 194 -8.15 -11.07 -14.54
N TYR A 195 -9.07 -10.24 -15.02
CA TYR A 195 -10.39 -10.08 -14.38
C TYR A 195 -11.24 -11.34 -14.53
N GLU A 196 -11.21 -11.99 -15.70
CA GLU A 196 -11.91 -13.25 -15.92
C GLU A 196 -11.35 -14.37 -15.05
N HIS A 197 -10.02 -14.50 -15.00
CA HIS A 197 -9.37 -15.43 -14.08
C HIS A 197 -9.83 -15.19 -12.64
N TYR A 198 -9.93 -13.94 -12.22
CA TYR A 198 -10.32 -13.60 -10.86
C TYR A 198 -11.80 -13.86 -10.59
N ARG A 199 -12.70 -13.60 -11.58
CA ARG A 199 -14.13 -13.95 -11.49
C ARG A 199 -14.33 -15.44 -11.23
N GLN A 200 -13.56 -16.27 -11.93
CA GLN A 200 -13.67 -17.74 -11.81
C GLN A 200 -13.02 -18.29 -10.54
N ASN A 201 -12.04 -17.60 -9.98
CA ASN A 201 -11.18 -18.11 -8.90
C ASN A 201 -11.33 -17.40 -7.56
N SER A 202 -12.16 -16.38 -7.42
CA SER A 202 -12.52 -15.79 -6.13
C SER A 202 -13.91 -16.24 -5.69
N LEU A 203 -14.16 -16.26 -4.39
CA LEU A 203 -15.48 -16.64 -3.85
C LEU A 203 -16.55 -15.56 -4.10
N VAL A 204 -16.13 -14.29 -4.11
CA VAL A 204 -17.01 -13.14 -4.40
C VAL A 204 -17.32 -13.01 -5.90
N GLY A 205 -16.57 -13.69 -6.77
CA GLY A 205 -16.83 -13.77 -8.21
C GLY A 205 -16.57 -12.48 -8.99
N ARG A 206 -15.75 -11.56 -8.48
CA ARG A 206 -15.35 -10.32 -9.16
C ARG A 206 -14.04 -9.76 -8.63
N PRO A 207 -13.31 -8.95 -9.40
CA PRO A 207 -12.24 -8.11 -8.86
C PRO A 207 -12.77 -7.19 -7.75
N GLY A 208 -11.92 -6.83 -6.80
CA GLY A 208 -12.21 -5.79 -5.81
C GLY A 208 -12.12 -4.39 -6.43
N THR A 209 -12.43 -3.37 -5.65
CA THR A 209 -12.27 -1.94 -6.00
C THR A 209 -11.24 -1.27 -5.11
N GLU A 210 -10.63 -0.18 -5.58
CA GLU A 210 -9.73 0.64 -4.77
C GLU A 210 -10.40 1.16 -3.50
N SER A 211 -11.70 1.46 -3.58
CA SER A 211 -12.51 1.91 -2.45
C SER A 211 -12.65 0.84 -1.36
N GLU A 212 -12.86 -0.44 -1.73
CA GLU A 212 -12.96 -1.54 -0.77
C GLU A 212 -11.62 -1.80 -0.04
N ILE A 213 -10.51 -1.63 -0.75
CA ILE A 213 -9.19 -1.69 -0.11
C ILE A 213 -8.98 -0.51 0.84
N ALA A 214 -9.39 0.69 0.44
CA ALA A 214 -9.29 1.87 1.30
C ALA A 214 -10.08 1.70 2.60
N ASP A 215 -11.28 1.10 2.56
CA ASP A 215 -12.06 0.81 3.77
C ASP A 215 -11.30 -0.11 4.74
N THR A 216 -10.61 -1.12 4.21
CA THR A 216 -9.76 -2.02 5.01
C THR A 216 -8.61 -1.27 5.68
N VAL A 217 -7.95 -0.36 4.94
CA VAL A 217 -6.84 0.44 5.48
C VAL A 217 -7.32 1.39 6.58
N LEU A 218 -8.44 2.10 6.35
CA LEU A 218 -9.01 2.99 7.36
C LEU A 218 -9.47 2.22 8.62
N TYR A 219 -10.02 1.01 8.44
CA TYR A 219 -10.33 0.13 9.57
C TYR A 219 -9.09 -0.18 10.42
N LEU A 220 -7.97 -0.53 9.79
CA LEU A 220 -6.71 -0.82 10.50
C LEU A 220 -6.13 0.43 11.19
N MET A 221 -6.29 1.60 10.60
CA MET A 221 -5.90 2.86 11.25
C MET A 221 -6.76 3.16 12.49
N GLY A 222 -8.07 3.01 12.39
CA GLY A 222 -9.02 3.36 13.45
C GLY A 222 -9.16 2.32 14.56
N ASN A 223 -8.93 1.03 14.28
CA ASN A 223 -9.07 -0.02 15.29
C ASN A 223 -7.81 -0.14 16.16
N LYS A 224 -7.91 0.31 17.41
CA LYS A 224 -6.79 0.40 18.35
C LYS A 224 -6.32 -0.95 18.93
N PHE A 225 -7.02 -2.05 18.65
CA PHE A 225 -6.71 -3.38 19.19
C PHE A 225 -6.17 -4.38 18.14
N VAL A 226 -6.02 -3.94 16.86
CA VAL A 226 -5.47 -4.77 15.79
C VAL A 226 -4.03 -4.38 15.52
N THR A 227 -3.09 -5.31 15.73
CA THR A 227 -1.68 -5.20 15.38
C THR A 227 -1.09 -6.57 15.03
N GLY A 228 -0.02 -6.61 14.23
CA GLY A 228 0.63 -7.85 13.77
C GLY A 228 -0.21 -8.70 12.82
N SER A 229 -1.36 -8.19 12.38
CA SER A 229 -2.29 -8.93 11.53
C SER A 229 -2.00 -8.72 10.05
N ASN A 230 -2.29 -9.74 9.24
CA ASN A 230 -2.38 -9.62 7.80
C ASN A 230 -3.83 -9.87 7.37
N LEU A 231 -4.45 -8.90 6.72
CA LEU A 231 -5.80 -9.03 6.18
C LEU A 231 -5.75 -9.27 4.67
N TYR A 232 -6.60 -10.19 4.20
CA TYR A 232 -6.75 -10.53 2.79
C TYR A 232 -8.07 -9.97 2.23
N PRO A 233 -8.12 -8.69 1.82
CA PRO A 233 -9.26 -8.16 1.07
C PRO A 233 -9.16 -8.61 -0.40
N ASP A 234 -9.38 -9.90 -0.62
CA ASP A 234 -9.12 -10.62 -1.87
C ASP A 234 -10.36 -11.35 -2.43
N GLY A 235 -11.55 -11.12 -1.86
CA GLY A 235 -12.77 -11.81 -2.28
C GLY A 235 -12.74 -13.32 -2.07
N GLY A 236 -11.91 -13.81 -1.15
CA GLY A 236 -11.72 -15.23 -0.86
C GLY A 236 -10.86 -15.97 -1.89
N TYR A 237 -10.07 -15.26 -2.68
CA TYR A 237 -9.17 -15.85 -3.69
C TYR A 237 -8.14 -16.80 -3.07
N ALA A 238 -7.58 -16.47 -1.92
CA ALA A 238 -6.59 -17.28 -1.22
C ALA A 238 -7.15 -18.62 -0.67
N LEU A 239 -8.49 -18.76 -0.59
CA LEU A 239 -9.15 -19.96 -0.02
C LEU A 239 -9.56 -20.99 -1.07
N ARG A 240 -9.37 -20.71 -2.38
CA ARG A 240 -9.92 -21.54 -3.45
C ARG A 240 -8.88 -22.22 -4.32
#